data_f7835e9377f95dff1d4087006df11a3b
#
_entry.id   f7835e9377f95dff1d4087006df11a3b
#
_cell.length_a   1.000
_cell.length_b   1.000
_cell.length_c   1.000
_cell.angle_alpha   90.00
_cell.angle_beta   90.00
_cell.angle_gamma   90.00
#
_symmetry.space_group_name_H-M   'P 1'
#
loop_
_entity.id
_entity.type
_entity.pdbx_description
1 polymer ?
#
loop_
_entity_poly.entity_id
_entity_poly.type
_entity_poly.pdbx_seq_one_letter_code
_entity_poly.pdbx_strand_id
1 'polypeptide(L)'
;MKTGLIILFILPLYLSAQNQYPVAVQAVLAKAGANKIELTKALDFFYQKGDSLKIKAIEFLVANMDIHYSASYYWQDSSGRKVPYNELAYPTYADAIDALQSLKQQNSQLTPVAFTYRDIDSIKADFLIDNVERAFEVRLRSWAEKITFDQFCEYILPYRASIEPLQNWRGTYQQKFGWINDSANGKTMEATLQYFANDQKKWFINTYDIENRKEPLPRLGSLQLLQRKKGPCEDIADLMVFALRSQGILVTNDMVSYWATSTGSHFFNSTLNDSLQPIRFDVSSSTVRFTTFA
;
A
#
# COMPACT_ATOMS: atom_id res chain seq x y z
N MET A 1 16.70 -58.41 -50.66
CA MET A 1 16.41 -57.00 -50.41
C MET A 1 16.28 -56.82 -48.91
N LYS A 2 17.26 -56.13 -48.27
CA LYS A 2 17.23 -55.87 -46.84
C LYS A 2 16.79 -54.39 -46.65
N THR A 3 15.59 -54.23 -46.12
CA THR A 3 14.99 -52.92 -45.83
C THR A 3 15.55 -52.44 -44.50
N GLY A 4 16.41 -51.42 -44.57
CA GLY A 4 16.97 -50.78 -43.37
C GLY A 4 15.95 -49.77 -42.79
N LEU A 5 15.59 -49.91 -41.51
CA LEU A 5 14.72 -49.00 -40.75
C LEU A 5 15.60 -47.86 -40.19
N ILE A 6 15.40 -46.67 -40.73
CA ILE A 6 16.04 -45.43 -40.18
C ILE A 6 15.19 -44.96 -39.03
N ILE A 7 15.68 -45.11 -37.79
CA ILE A 7 15.07 -44.52 -36.57
C ILE A 7 15.61 -43.10 -36.44
N LEU A 8 14.70 -42.13 -36.74
CA LEU A 8 15.01 -40.71 -36.51
C LEU A 8 14.82 -40.40 -35.03
N PHE A 9 15.92 -40.21 -34.30
CA PHE A 9 15.90 -39.68 -32.94
C PHE A 9 15.61 -38.19 -32.99
N ILE A 10 14.36 -37.82 -32.63
CA ILE A 10 13.99 -36.44 -32.34
C ILE A 10 14.49 -36.14 -30.93
N LEU A 11 15.64 -35.52 -30.79
CA LEU A 11 16.06 -34.91 -29.54
C LEU A 11 15.13 -33.75 -29.25
N PRO A 12 14.47 -33.70 -28.08
CA PRO A 12 13.75 -32.49 -27.67
C PRO A 12 14.80 -31.39 -27.49
N LEU A 13 14.72 -30.37 -28.34
CA LEU A 13 15.36 -29.08 -28.11
C LEU A 13 14.74 -28.50 -26.82
N TYR A 14 15.41 -28.73 -25.69
CA TYR A 14 15.25 -27.87 -24.51
C TYR A 14 15.76 -26.49 -24.93
N LEU A 15 14.85 -25.66 -25.47
CA LEU A 15 15.06 -24.22 -25.43
C LEU A 15 15.23 -23.90 -23.95
N SER A 16 16.46 -23.61 -23.55
CA SER A 16 16.72 -22.93 -22.28
C SER A 16 15.83 -21.70 -22.31
N ALA A 17 14.83 -21.65 -21.43
CA ALA A 17 14.02 -20.46 -21.25
C ALA A 17 14.99 -19.33 -20.95
N GLN A 18 15.29 -18.52 -21.96
CA GLN A 18 16.09 -17.33 -21.85
C GLN A 18 15.44 -16.53 -20.73
N ASN A 19 16.20 -16.11 -19.73
CA ASN A 19 15.68 -15.41 -18.55
C ASN A 19 14.78 -14.26 -18.99
N GLN A 20 13.48 -14.49 -18.94
CA GLN A 20 12.43 -13.58 -19.43
C GLN A 20 12.41 -12.27 -18.65
N TYR A 21 12.83 -12.28 -17.38
CA TYR A 21 12.75 -11.14 -16.47
C TYR A 21 14.12 -10.48 -16.24
N PRO A 22 14.16 -9.18 -15.90
CA PRO A 22 15.39 -8.49 -15.50
C PRO A 22 16.10 -9.16 -14.32
N VAL A 23 17.42 -9.00 -14.24
CA VAL A 23 18.26 -9.63 -13.20
C VAL A 23 17.77 -9.31 -11.78
N ALA A 24 17.35 -8.07 -11.52
CA ALA A 24 16.83 -7.66 -10.22
C ALA A 24 15.55 -8.43 -9.85
N VAL A 25 14.63 -8.61 -10.79
CA VAL A 25 13.41 -9.41 -10.61
C VAL A 25 13.74 -10.87 -10.33
N GLN A 26 14.66 -11.46 -11.10
CA GLN A 26 15.11 -12.84 -10.90
C GLN A 26 15.72 -13.06 -9.51
N ALA A 27 16.50 -12.10 -9.01
CA ALA A 27 17.09 -12.16 -7.68
C ALA A 27 16.02 -12.21 -6.57
N VAL A 28 14.93 -11.46 -6.72
CA VAL A 28 13.80 -11.49 -5.79
C VAL A 28 13.01 -12.79 -5.92
N LEU A 29 12.71 -13.25 -7.14
CA LEU A 29 12.05 -14.52 -7.37
C LEU A 29 12.82 -15.72 -6.79
N ALA A 30 14.14 -15.66 -6.76
CA ALA A 30 14.98 -16.70 -6.14
C ALA A 30 14.80 -16.76 -4.60
N LYS A 31 14.45 -15.63 -3.96
CA LYS A 31 14.23 -15.52 -2.51
C LYS A 31 12.78 -15.77 -2.09
N ALA A 32 11.84 -15.74 -3.01
CA ALA A 32 10.39 -15.77 -2.72
C ALA A 32 9.85 -17.15 -2.28
N GLY A 33 10.69 -18.18 -2.24
CA GLY A 33 10.27 -19.51 -1.79
C GLY A 33 9.01 -20.01 -2.53
N ALA A 34 8.03 -20.49 -1.78
CA ALA A 34 6.76 -20.97 -2.34
C ALA A 34 5.92 -19.86 -2.99
N ASN A 35 6.09 -18.61 -2.57
CA ASN A 35 5.34 -17.47 -3.12
C ASN A 35 5.83 -17.02 -4.50
N LYS A 36 6.96 -17.56 -4.99
CA LYS A 36 7.46 -17.35 -6.35
C LYS A 36 6.36 -17.52 -7.41
N ILE A 37 5.47 -18.49 -7.22
CA ILE A 37 4.35 -18.77 -8.14
C ILE A 37 3.44 -17.55 -8.28
N GLU A 38 3.09 -16.89 -7.18
CA GLU A 38 2.24 -15.70 -7.19
C GLU A 38 2.93 -14.51 -7.87
N LEU A 39 4.20 -14.28 -7.57
CA LEU A 39 4.97 -13.21 -8.21
C LEU A 39 5.13 -13.44 -9.72
N THR A 40 5.44 -14.68 -10.12
CA THR A 40 5.56 -15.06 -11.53
C THR A 40 4.21 -14.88 -12.26
N LYS A 41 3.09 -15.30 -11.65
CA LYS A 41 1.75 -15.11 -12.20
C LYS A 41 1.42 -13.64 -12.45
N ALA A 42 1.80 -12.73 -11.54
CA ALA A 42 1.60 -11.29 -11.72
C ALA A 42 2.47 -10.72 -12.86
N LEU A 43 3.73 -11.12 -12.95
CA LEU A 43 4.64 -10.73 -14.03
C LEU A 43 4.10 -11.21 -15.39
N ASP A 44 3.81 -12.51 -15.51
CA ASP A 44 3.34 -13.12 -16.76
C ASP A 44 2.06 -12.49 -17.27
N PHE A 45 1.14 -12.08 -16.37
CA PHE A 45 -0.08 -11.38 -16.74
C PHE A 45 0.20 -10.12 -17.58
N PHE A 46 1.16 -9.28 -17.18
CA PHE A 46 1.50 -8.07 -17.92
C PHE A 46 2.37 -8.37 -19.15
N TYR A 47 3.26 -9.35 -19.08
CA TYR A 47 4.04 -9.77 -20.25
C TYR A 47 3.15 -10.30 -21.38
N GLN A 48 2.12 -11.07 -21.06
CA GLN A 48 1.14 -11.57 -22.03
C GLN A 48 0.29 -10.44 -22.65
N LYS A 49 -0.02 -9.37 -21.88
CA LYS A 49 -0.72 -8.20 -22.38
C LYS A 49 0.13 -7.31 -23.28
N GLY A 50 1.45 -7.35 -23.15
CA GLY A 50 2.39 -6.61 -23.99
C GLY A 50 2.44 -5.09 -23.73
N ASP A 51 1.82 -4.58 -22.64
CA ASP A 51 1.90 -3.15 -22.26
C ASP A 51 3.27 -2.87 -21.61
N SER A 52 4.15 -2.26 -22.37
CA SER A 52 5.55 -2.03 -21.96
C SER A 52 5.70 -1.20 -20.68
N LEU A 53 4.80 -0.26 -20.41
CA LEU A 53 4.85 0.55 -19.19
C LEU A 53 4.35 -0.23 -17.99
N LYS A 54 3.29 -1.02 -18.13
CA LYS A 54 2.79 -1.88 -17.04
C LYS A 54 3.76 -3.02 -16.74
N ILE A 55 4.46 -3.55 -17.77
CA ILE A 55 5.57 -4.52 -17.58
C ILE A 55 6.65 -3.88 -16.68
N LYS A 56 7.14 -2.69 -17.03
CA LYS A 56 8.14 -2.00 -16.20
C LYS A 56 7.64 -1.70 -14.79
N ALA A 57 6.36 -1.38 -14.63
CA ALA A 57 5.75 -1.11 -13.33
C ALA A 57 5.71 -2.36 -12.43
N ILE A 58 5.28 -3.52 -12.95
CA ILE A 58 5.28 -4.76 -12.16
C ILE A 58 6.70 -5.25 -11.87
N GLU A 59 7.64 -5.09 -12.81
CA GLU A 59 9.06 -5.37 -12.60
C GLU A 59 9.63 -4.49 -11.48
N PHE A 60 9.31 -3.19 -11.47
CA PHE A 60 9.71 -2.27 -10.40
C PHE A 60 9.19 -2.73 -9.04
N LEU A 61 7.90 -3.06 -8.93
CA LEU A 61 7.32 -3.52 -7.66
C LEU A 61 7.97 -4.81 -7.17
N VAL A 62 8.18 -5.79 -8.05
CA VAL A 62 8.80 -7.07 -7.68
C VAL A 62 10.27 -6.88 -7.32
N ALA A 63 11.05 -6.13 -8.13
CA ALA A 63 12.47 -5.91 -7.89
C ALA A 63 12.77 -5.22 -6.55
N ASN A 64 11.86 -4.39 -6.05
CA ASN A 64 12.01 -3.65 -4.79
C ASN A 64 11.28 -4.30 -3.60
N MET A 65 10.68 -5.48 -3.76
CA MET A 65 9.82 -6.10 -2.73
C MET A 65 10.58 -6.69 -1.54
N ASP A 66 11.83 -7.08 -1.71
CA ASP A 66 12.61 -7.86 -0.71
C ASP A 66 12.76 -7.16 0.65
N ILE A 67 12.72 -5.83 0.67
CA ILE A 67 12.84 -5.02 1.88
C ILE A 67 11.50 -4.76 2.59
N HIS A 68 10.38 -5.09 1.96
CA HIS A 68 9.05 -4.76 2.48
C HIS A 68 8.49 -5.87 3.37
N TYR A 69 7.86 -5.44 4.47
CA TYR A 69 7.17 -6.34 5.40
C TYR A 69 5.94 -5.65 6.01
N SER A 70 5.04 -6.45 6.55
CA SER A 70 3.89 -6.00 7.34
C SER A 70 4.07 -6.34 8.81
N ALA A 71 3.67 -5.42 9.69
CA ALA A 71 3.34 -5.74 11.06
C ALA A 71 1.85 -6.06 11.17
N SER A 72 1.51 -7.12 11.88
CA SER A 72 0.13 -7.57 12.09
C SER A 72 -0.01 -8.24 13.45
N TYR A 73 -1.21 -8.67 13.78
CA TYR A 73 -1.49 -9.42 15.01
C TYR A 73 -2.62 -10.42 14.81
N TYR A 74 -2.75 -11.32 15.75
CA TYR A 74 -3.92 -12.18 15.89
C TYR A 74 -4.31 -12.31 17.37
N TRP A 75 -5.55 -12.68 17.63
CA TRP A 75 -5.99 -12.97 18.98
C TRP A 75 -5.69 -14.42 19.35
N GLN A 76 -5.28 -14.64 20.61
CA GLN A 76 -4.93 -15.94 21.15
C GLN A 76 -5.60 -16.14 22.51
N ASP A 77 -6.20 -17.33 22.74
CA ASP A 77 -6.77 -17.70 24.03
C ASP A 77 -5.69 -18.24 25.00
N SER A 78 -6.09 -18.51 26.24
CA SER A 78 -5.20 -19.02 27.30
C SER A 78 -4.56 -20.38 26.99
N SER A 79 -5.09 -21.14 26.02
CA SER A 79 -4.52 -22.43 25.56
C SER A 79 -3.49 -22.27 24.44
N GLY A 80 -3.26 -21.04 23.97
CA GLY A 80 -2.38 -20.76 22.83
C GLY A 80 -3.06 -20.90 21.47
N ARG A 81 -4.36 -21.16 21.41
CA ARG A 81 -5.11 -21.31 20.16
C ARG A 81 -5.45 -19.94 19.58
N LYS A 82 -5.24 -19.77 18.26
CA LYS A 82 -5.68 -18.59 17.52
C LYS A 82 -7.21 -18.48 17.51
N VAL A 83 -7.71 -17.32 17.87
CA VAL A 83 -9.13 -16.97 17.83
C VAL A 83 -9.37 -16.05 16.65
N PRO A 84 -10.14 -16.47 15.64
CA PRO A 84 -10.40 -15.65 14.45
C PRO A 84 -11.14 -14.36 14.80
N TYR A 85 -10.61 -13.24 14.33
CA TYR A 85 -11.26 -11.93 14.40
C TYR A 85 -10.75 -11.07 13.25
N ASN A 86 -11.68 -10.44 12.55
CA ASN A 86 -11.38 -9.47 11.50
C ASN A 86 -12.34 -8.29 11.64
N GLU A 87 -11.86 -7.13 12.07
CA GLU A 87 -12.68 -5.93 12.25
C GLU A 87 -13.35 -5.46 10.95
N LEU A 88 -12.69 -5.67 9.80
CA LEU A 88 -13.21 -5.28 8.50
C LEU A 88 -14.39 -6.15 8.00
N ALA A 89 -14.71 -7.23 8.70
CA ALA A 89 -15.88 -8.05 8.42
C ALA A 89 -17.20 -7.44 8.94
N TYR A 90 -17.11 -6.36 9.73
CA TYR A 90 -18.27 -5.69 10.33
C TYR A 90 -18.58 -4.37 9.61
N PRO A 91 -19.87 -3.97 9.54
CA PRO A 91 -20.29 -2.74 8.83
C PRO A 91 -19.66 -1.47 9.38
N THR A 92 -19.52 -1.39 10.71
CA THR A 92 -18.90 -0.23 11.38
C THR A 92 -17.83 -0.67 12.38
N TYR A 93 -16.98 0.27 12.78
CA TYR A 93 -16.00 0.00 13.83
C TYR A 93 -16.64 -0.26 15.19
N ALA A 94 -17.80 0.36 15.49
CA ALA A 94 -18.55 0.09 16.70
C ALA A 94 -19.02 -1.37 16.75
N ASP A 95 -19.62 -1.87 15.67
CA ASP A 95 -20.02 -3.28 15.57
C ASP A 95 -18.84 -4.24 15.74
N ALA A 96 -17.68 -3.88 15.18
CA ALA A 96 -16.45 -4.66 15.34
C ALA A 96 -15.98 -4.70 16.80
N ILE A 97 -16.05 -3.59 17.53
CA ILE A 97 -15.70 -3.53 18.95
C ILE A 97 -16.67 -4.36 19.80
N ASP A 98 -17.97 -4.29 19.55
CA ASP A 98 -18.98 -5.08 20.27
C ASP A 98 -18.77 -6.58 20.05
N ALA A 99 -18.45 -6.97 18.81
CA ALA A 99 -18.10 -8.35 18.49
C ALA A 99 -16.82 -8.81 19.21
N LEU A 100 -15.79 -7.95 19.27
CA LEU A 100 -14.55 -8.25 20.01
C LEU A 100 -14.82 -8.39 21.51
N GLN A 101 -15.66 -7.54 22.10
CA GLN A 101 -16.04 -7.66 23.51
C GLN A 101 -16.76 -8.97 23.78
N SER A 102 -17.70 -9.36 22.93
CA SER A 102 -18.39 -10.63 23.02
C SER A 102 -17.41 -11.81 22.90
N LEU A 103 -16.44 -11.70 21.99
CA LEU A 103 -15.39 -12.71 21.83
C LEU A 103 -14.51 -12.84 23.09
N LYS A 104 -14.17 -11.71 23.75
CA LYS A 104 -13.42 -11.67 25.01
C LYS A 104 -14.19 -12.28 26.18
N GLN A 105 -15.52 -12.15 26.21
CA GLN A 105 -16.37 -12.79 27.21
C GLN A 105 -16.45 -14.31 27.04
N GLN A 106 -16.42 -14.78 25.79
CA GLN A 106 -16.46 -16.22 25.45
C GLN A 106 -15.12 -16.93 25.61
N ASN A 107 -14.03 -16.18 25.53
CA ASN A 107 -12.66 -16.71 25.60
C ASN A 107 -11.92 -16.02 26.76
N SER A 108 -11.71 -16.75 27.86
CA SER A 108 -10.94 -16.20 28.98
C SER A 108 -9.51 -15.85 28.55
N GLN A 109 -9.03 -14.70 29.01
CA GLN A 109 -7.65 -14.23 28.77
C GLN A 109 -7.26 -14.09 27.28
N LEU A 110 -8.18 -13.61 26.43
CA LEU A 110 -7.87 -13.32 25.05
C LEU A 110 -6.82 -12.21 24.95
N THR A 111 -5.65 -12.49 24.39
CA THR A 111 -4.54 -11.58 24.23
C THR A 111 -4.16 -11.37 22.77
N PRO A 112 -3.75 -10.17 22.35
CA PRO A 112 -3.23 -9.95 21.01
C PRO A 112 -1.76 -10.38 20.93
N VAL A 113 -1.41 -11.11 19.87
CA VAL A 113 -0.03 -11.56 19.59
C VAL A 113 0.44 -10.92 18.31
N ALA A 114 1.46 -10.06 18.42
CA ALA A 114 2.08 -9.39 17.28
C ALA A 114 2.94 -10.36 16.45
N PHE A 115 2.96 -10.17 15.16
CA PHE A 115 3.88 -10.84 14.24
C PHE A 115 4.18 -9.95 13.03
N THR A 116 5.25 -10.29 12.32
CA THR A 116 5.59 -9.67 11.06
C THR A 116 5.62 -10.73 9.95
N TYR A 117 5.36 -10.30 8.72
CA TYR A 117 5.51 -11.14 7.54
C TYR A 117 6.05 -10.31 6.37
N ARG A 118 6.93 -10.91 5.57
CA ARG A 118 7.51 -10.21 4.42
C ARG A 118 6.54 -10.27 3.23
N ASP A 119 6.54 -9.21 2.44
CA ASP A 119 5.69 -9.15 1.25
C ASP A 119 6.08 -10.21 0.23
N ILE A 120 7.36 -10.41 0.05
CA ILE A 120 7.91 -11.42 -0.86
C ILE A 120 7.38 -12.84 -0.58
N ASP A 121 7.03 -13.15 0.67
CA ASP A 121 6.56 -14.47 1.09
C ASP A 121 5.02 -14.59 1.08
N SER A 122 4.28 -13.48 0.94
CA SER A 122 2.84 -13.45 1.25
C SER A 122 1.96 -12.79 0.19
N ILE A 123 2.48 -11.82 -0.57
CA ILE A 123 1.69 -11.03 -1.51
C ILE A 123 1.13 -11.90 -2.64
N LYS A 124 -0.12 -11.64 -3.06
CA LYS A 124 -0.80 -12.41 -4.09
C LYS A 124 -0.77 -11.73 -5.45
N ALA A 125 -0.81 -12.53 -6.50
CA ALA A 125 -0.80 -12.05 -7.88
C ALA A 125 -1.94 -11.06 -8.13
N ASP A 126 -3.15 -11.42 -7.72
CA ASP A 126 -4.34 -10.59 -7.97
C ASP A 126 -4.25 -9.22 -7.27
N PHE A 127 -3.60 -9.15 -6.09
CA PHE A 127 -3.32 -7.89 -5.41
C PHE A 127 -2.37 -6.99 -6.22
N LEU A 128 -1.26 -7.55 -6.73
CA LEU A 128 -0.30 -6.81 -7.54
C LEU A 128 -0.89 -6.35 -8.86
N ILE A 129 -1.67 -7.21 -9.52
CA ILE A 129 -2.34 -6.91 -10.78
C ILE A 129 -3.34 -5.76 -10.58
N ASP A 130 -4.22 -5.85 -9.58
CA ASP A 130 -5.18 -4.78 -9.26
C ASP A 130 -4.46 -3.47 -8.91
N ASN A 131 -3.38 -3.53 -8.13
CA ASN A 131 -2.59 -2.35 -7.77
C ASN A 131 -2.01 -1.64 -9.02
N VAL A 132 -1.41 -2.38 -9.95
CA VAL A 132 -0.85 -1.80 -11.18
C VAL A 132 -1.96 -1.25 -12.07
N GLU A 133 -3.01 -2.04 -12.35
CA GLU A 133 -4.12 -1.60 -13.21
C GLU A 133 -4.74 -0.30 -12.69
N ARG A 134 -5.08 -0.24 -11.41
CA ARG A 134 -5.66 0.96 -10.78
C ARG A 134 -4.70 2.14 -10.68
N ALA A 135 -3.41 1.91 -10.50
CA ALA A 135 -2.43 2.99 -10.53
C ALA A 135 -2.37 3.62 -11.94
N PHE A 136 -2.51 2.82 -13.00
CA PHE A 136 -2.54 3.31 -14.37
C PHE A 136 -3.84 4.03 -14.73
N GLU A 137 -4.98 3.71 -14.12
CA GLU A 137 -6.24 4.47 -14.31
C GLU A 137 -6.09 5.96 -13.97
N VAL A 138 -5.21 6.29 -13.03
CA VAL A 138 -4.99 7.68 -12.59
C VAL A 138 -3.76 8.34 -13.22
N ARG A 139 -2.96 7.60 -13.98
CA ARG A 139 -1.72 8.11 -14.58
C ARG A 139 -1.92 9.22 -15.61
N LEU A 140 -3.08 9.26 -16.26
CA LEU A 140 -3.43 10.30 -17.25
C LEU A 140 -4.14 11.51 -16.60
N ARG A 141 -4.24 11.57 -15.29
CA ARG A 141 -4.78 12.75 -14.61
C ARG A 141 -3.74 13.88 -14.58
N SER A 142 -4.21 15.11 -14.51
CA SER A 142 -3.42 16.34 -14.66
C SER A 142 -2.16 16.42 -13.77
N TRP A 143 -2.20 15.83 -12.57
CA TRP A 143 -1.05 15.80 -11.67
C TRP A 143 -0.06 14.70 -12.05
N ALA A 144 -0.55 13.50 -12.36
CA ALA A 144 0.29 12.35 -12.71
C ALA A 144 0.90 12.46 -14.11
N GLU A 145 0.28 13.21 -15.02
CA GLU A 145 0.78 13.44 -16.37
C GLU A 145 2.06 14.29 -16.38
N LYS A 146 2.21 15.19 -15.40
CA LYS A 146 3.36 16.12 -15.30
C LYS A 146 4.65 15.45 -14.81
N ILE A 147 4.57 14.29 -14.15
CA ILE A 147 5.73 13.60 -13.58
C ILE A 147 6.29 12.54 -14.52
N THR A 148 7.58 12.24 -14.35
CA THR A 148 8.22 11.16 -15.11
C THR A 148 7.67 9.78 -14.75
N PHE A 149 7.93 8.79 -15.60
CA PHE A 149 7.54 7.42 -15.30
C PHE A 149 8.25 6.86 -14.05
N ASP A 150 9.51 7.22 -13.84
CA ASP A 150 10.28 6.82 -12.66
C ASP A 150 9.68 7.41 -11.38
N GLN A 151 9.29 8.71 -11.41
CA GLN A 151 8.57 9.34 -10.31
C GLN A 151 7.20 8.68 -10.06
N PHE A 152 6.49 8.29 -11.11
CA PHE A 152 5.26 7.53 -10.97
C PHE A 152 5.49 6.17 -10.28
N CYS A 153 6.51 5.43 -10.69
CA CYS A 153 6.88 4.15 -10.09
C CYS A 153 7.29 4.29 -8.62
N GLU A 154 8.00 5.37 -8.28
CA GLU A 154 8.51 5.59 -6.92
C GLU A 154 7.44 6.11 -5.96
N TYR A 155 6.52 6.97 -6.41
CA TYR A 155 5.67 7.76 -5.50
C TYR A 155 4.17 7.53 -5.64
N ILE A 156 3.67 7.01 -6.78
CA ILE A 156 2.24 6.73 -7.00
C ILE A 156 1.95 5.24 -7.04
N LEU A 157 2.78 4.47 -7.75
CA LEU A 157 2.61 3.04 -7.96
C LEU A 157 2.70 2.20 -6.67
N PRO A 158 3.55 2.51 -5.65
CA PRO A 158 3.70 1.66 -4.49
C PRO A 158 2.39 1.41 -3.75
N TYR A 159 2.20 0.17 -3.35
CA TYR A 159 0.99 -0.30 -2.67
C TYR A 159 1.00 -0.06 -1.15
N ARG A 160 2.16 0.36 -0.60
CA ARG A 160 2.39 0.64 0.82
C ARG A 160 2.58 2.11 1.10
N ALA A 161 2.18 2.52 2.30
CA ALA A 161 2.58 3.78 2.90
C ALA A 161 3.74 3.57 3.90
N SER A 162 3.74 2.45 4.65
CA SER A 162 4.68 2.13 5.73
C SER A 162 4.79 0.60 5.90
N ILE A 163 4.61 0.10 7.14
CA ILE A 163 4.64 -1.31 7.51
C ILE A 163 3.25 -1.85 7.88
N GLU A 164 2.21 -1.21 7.42
CA GLU A 164 0.82 -1.57 7.66
C GLU A 164 0.46 -2.96 7.10
N PRO A 165 -0.57 -3.63 7.63
CA PRO A 165 -1.10 -4.84 7.03
C PRO A 165 -1.52 -4.63 5.57
N LEU A 166 -1.16 -5.57 4.68
CA LEU A 166 -1.55 -5.51 3.27
C LEU A 166 -3.07 -5.61 3.12
N GLN A 167 -3.65 -4.63 2.44
CA GLN A 167 -5.08 -4.55 2.13
C GLN A 167 -5.28 -4.03 0.71
N ASN A 168 -6.23 -4.56 -0.03
CA ASN A 168 -6.56 -4.07 -1.38
C ASN A 168 -7.38 -2.77 -1.27
N TRP A 169 -6.70 -1.64 -1.31
CA TRP A 169 -7.26 -0.33 -0.96
C TRP A 169 -7.60 0.58 -2.14
N ARG A 170 -6.88 0.44 -3.28
CA ARG A 170 -6.93 1.48 -4.33
C ARG A 170 -8.34 1.75 -4.84
N GLY A 171 -9.13 0.71 -5.12
CA GLY A 171 -10.49 0.88 -5.62
C GLY A 171 -11.40 1.62 -4.64
N THR A 172 -11.32 1.26 -3.35
CA THR A 172 -12.10 1.94 -2.29
C THR A 172 -11.70 3.41 -2.15
N TYR A 173 -10.41 3.71 -2.19
CA TYR A 173 -9.91 5.09 -2.09
C TYR A 173 -10.20 5.90 -3.36
N GLN A 174 -10.09 5.30 -4.55
CA GLN A 174 -10.47 5.96 -5.80
C GLN A 174 -11.94 6.37 -5.78
N GLN A 175 -12.81 5.48 -5.32
CA GLN A 175 -14.24 5.78 -5.19
C GLN A 175 -14.50 6.86 -4.12
N LYS A 176 -13.91 6.74 -2.94
CA LYS A 176 -14.14 7.67 -1.83
C LYS A 176 -13.65 9.08 -2.14
N PHE A 177 -12.50 9.23 -2.78
CA PHE A 177 -11.85 10.51 -3.03
C PHE A 177 -11.97 11.01 -4.48
N GLY A 178 -12.72 10.30 -5.35
CA GLY A 178 -12.90 10.66 -6.75
C GLY A 178 -13.44 12.08 -6.98
N TRP A 179 -14.26 12.58 -6.06
CA TRP A 179 -14.83 13.94 -6.09
C TRP A 179 -13.77 15.06 -6.14
N ILE A 180 -12.53 14.78 -5.70
CA ILE A 180 -11.45 15.78 -5.67
C ILE A 180 -11.07 16.24 -7.08
N ASN A 181 -11.19 15.36 -8.08
CA ASN A 181 -10.83 15.67 -9.45
C ASN A 181 -11.70 16.80 -10.01
N ASP A 182 -12.99 16.82 -9.66
CA ASP A 182 -13.91 17.87 -10.08
C ASP A 182 -13.68 19.14 -9.25
N SER A 183 -13.56 18.98 -7.92
CA SER A 183 -13.41 20.11 -6.99
C SER A 183 -12.08 20.85 -7.14
N ALA A 184 -11.02 20.15 -7.51
CA ALA A 184 -9.68 20.68 -7.65
C ALA A 184 -9.31 21.01 -9.10
N ASN A 185 -10.19 20.79 -10.06
CA ASN A 185 -9.94 21.08 -11.47
C ASN A 185 -9.54 22.54 -11.67
N GLY A 186 -8.37 22.79 -12.27
CA GLY A 186 -7.81 24.12 -12.48
C GLY A 186 -7.34 24.84 -11.21
N LYS A 187 -7.24 24.16 -10.08
CA LYS A 187 -6.70 24.69 -8.82
C LYS A 187 -5.23 24.34 -8.65
N THR A 188 -4.54 25.11 -7.79
CA THR A 188 -3.16 24.79 -7.38
C THR A 188 -3.11 23.55 -6.53
N MET A 189 -1.92 22.96 -6.40
CA MET A 189 -1.71 21.80 -5.52
C MET A 189 -2.05 22.14 -4.06
N GLU A 190 -1.67 23.31 -3.57
CA GLU A 190 -1.98 23.76 -2.21
C GLU A 190 -3.49 23.86 -1.97
N ALA A 191 -4.23 24.42 -2.93
CA ALA A 191 -5.70 24.46 -2.85
C ALA A 191 -6.30 23.04 -2.87
N THR A 192 -5.77 22.13 -3.68
CA THR A 192 -6.17 20.73 -3.74
C THR A 192 -5.97 20.03 -2.39
N LEU A 193 -4.80 20.19 -1.78
CA LEU A 193 -4.51 19.63 -0.45
C LEU A 193 -5.42 20.21 0.64
N GLN A 194 -5.79 21.50 0.52
CA GLN A 194 -6.75 22.11 1.44
C GLN A 194 -8.15 21.48 1.33
N TYR A 195 -8.59 21.09 0.12
CA TYR A 195 -9.85 20.35 -0.04
C TYR A 195 -9.79 18.98 0.64
N PHE A 196 -8.70 18.22 0.46
CA PHE A 196 -8.50 16.94 1.17
C PHE A 196 -8.55 17.12 2.68
N ALA A 197 -7.83 18.10 3.21
CA ALA A 197 -7.80 18.35 4.64
C ALA A 197 -9.17 18.77 5.19
N ASN A 198 -9.90 19.61 4.46
CA ASN A 198 -11.25 20.04 4.88
C ASN A 198 -12.24 18.86 4.86
N ASP A 199 -12.13 17.93 3.93
CA ASP A 199 -12.94 16.73 3.91
C ASP A 199 -12.54 15.79 5.05
N GLN A 200 -11.27 15.47 5.18
CA GLN A 200 -10.75 14.55 6.19
C GLN A 200 -11.17 14.97 7.61
N LYS A 201 -11.09 16.26 7.94
CA LYS A 201 -11.49 16.79 9.28
C LYS A 201 -12.96 16.61 9.61
N LYS A 202 -13.83 16.39 8.65
CA LYS A 202 -15.26 16.15 8.90
C LYS A 202 -15.55 14.75 9.44
N TRP A 203 -14.66 13.80 9.18
CA TRP A 203 -14.94 12.39 9.47
C TRP A 203 -13.78 11.62 10.09
N PHE A 204 -12.55 12.15 10.11
CA PHE A 204 -11.40 11.52 10.75
C PHE A 204 -10.94 12.35 11.96
N ILE A 205 -10.87 11.75 13.12
CA ILE A 205 -10.50 12.39 14.38
C ILE A 205 -9.00 12.22 14.61
N ASN A 206 -8.27 13.35 14.69
CA ASN A 206 -6.90 13.35 15.17
C ASN A 206 -6.90 13.13 16.69
N THR A 207 -6.28 12.06 17.15
CA THR A 207 -6.18 11.72 18.56
C THR A 207 -4.87 11.04 18.88
N TYR A 208 -4.25 11.47 19.98
CA TYR A 208 -3.09 10.80 20.58
C TYR A 208 -3.50 9.74 21.62
N ASP A 209 -4.78 9.46 21.76
CA ASP A 209 -5.31 8.46 22.69
C ASP A 209 -4.94 7.05 22.21
N ILE A 210 -3.68 6.68 22.48
CA ILE A 210 -3.11 5.36 22.18
C ILE A 210 -3.76 4.28 23.07
N GLU A 211 -4.39 4.65 24.21
CA GLU A 211 -5.04 3.69 25.09
C GLU A 211 -6.20 2.95 24.41
N ASN A 212 -6.79 3.56 23.39
CA ASN A 212 -7.79 2.91 22.55
C ASN A 212 -7.22 1.97 21.48
N ARG A 213 -5.91 1.99 21.23
CA ARG A 213 -5.19 1.02 20.42
C ARG A 213 -4.65 -0.10 21.31
N LYS A 214 -5.49 -1.04 21.65
CA LYS A 214 -5.08 -2.21 22.44
C LYS A 214 -4.40 -3.29 21.60
N GLU A 215 -4.50 -3.20 20.30
CA GLU A 215 -3.86 -4.11 19.38
C GLU A 215 -2.41 -3.67 19.12
N PRO A 216 -1.46 -4.61 19.02
CA PRO A 216 -0.05 -4.29 18.77
C PRO A 216 0.20 -3.97 17.29
N LEU A 217 -0.56 -3.03 16.72
CA LEU A 217 -0.37 -2.51 15.37
C LEU A 217 0.37 -1.19 15.44
N PRO A 218 1.62 -1.12 15.00
CA PRO A 218 2.34 0.14 14.89
C PRO A 218 1.73 1.07 13.85
N ARG A 219 1.04 0.49 12.84
CA ARG A 219 0.33 1.21 11.77
C ARG A 219 -1.00 0.53 11.48
N LEU A 220 -2.04 1.32 11.22
CA LEU A 220 -3.31 0.81 10.72
C LEU A 220 -3.22 0.50 9.23
N GLY A 221 -3.86 -0.59 8.82
CA GLY A 221 -4.06 -0.86 7.40
C GLY A 221 -4.97 0.20 6.76
N SER A 222 -4.83 0.38 5.46
CA SER A 222 -5.55 1.40 4.70
C SER A 222 -7.08 1.36 4.87
N LEU A 223 -7.68 0.17 4.84
CA LEU A 223 -9.14 0.02 5.05
C LEU A 223 -9.53 0.20 6.52
N GLN A 224 -8.64 -0.13 7.46
CA GLN A 224 -8.84 0.14 8.88
C GLN A 224 -8.88 1.64 9.17
N LEU A 225 -8.04 2.45 8.50
CA LEU A 225 -8.10 3.91 8.60
C LEU A 225 -9.48 4.46 8.22
N LEU A 226 -10.06 3.94 7.13
CA LEU A 226 -11.41 4.35 6.68
C LEU A 226 -12.52 3.89 7.61
N GLN A 227 -12.37 2.74 8.25
CA GLN A 227 -13.37 2.17 9.15
C GLN A 227 -13.29 2.81 10.54
N ARG A 228 -12.09 2.92 11.11
CA ARG A 228 -11.89 3.46 12.48
C ARG A 228 -12.06 4.97 12.54
N LYS A 229 -11.72 5.70 11.50
CA LYS A 229 -11.90 7.15 11.35
C LYS A 229 -11.25 7.97 12.46
N LYS A 230 -10.20 7.45 13.06
CA LYS A 230 -9.41 8.12 14.11
C LYS A 230 -8.00 7.56 14.19
N GLY A 231 -7.05 8.41 14.57
CA GLY A 231 -5.66 8.03 14.79
C GLY A 231 -4.76 9.24 15.02
N PRO A 232 -3.51 9.01 15.43
CA PRO A 232 -2.49 10.04 15.59
C PRO A 232 -1.94 10.53 14.22
N CYS A 233 -0.94 11.41 14.28
CA CYS A 233 -0.34 12.03 13.09
C CYS A 233 0.19 11.00 12.07
N GLU A 234 0.77 9.90 12.53
CA GLU A 234 1.24 8.84 11.64
C GLU A 234 0.11 8.17 10.84
N ASP A 235 -1.06 7.96 11.44
CA ASP A 235 -2.23 7.41 10.75
C ASP A 235 -2.82 8.39 9.75
N ILE A 236 -2.81 9.69 10.08
CA ILE A 236 -3.24 10.75 9.19
C ILE A 236 -2.30 10.85 8.00
N ALA A 237 -0.98 10.76 8.23
CA ALA A 237 0.00 10.78 7.16
C ALA A 237 -0.16 9.58 6.21
N ASP A 238 -0.34 8.37 6.75
CA ASP A 238 -0.60 7.17 5.94
C ASP A 238 -1.94 7.29 5.18
N LEU A 239 -3.00 7.79 5.80
CA LEU A 239 -4.27 8.07 5.14
C LEU A 239 -4.11 8.99 3.93
N MET A 240 -3.30 10.07 4.09
CA MET A 240 -3.03 11.01 3.01
C MET A 240 -2.24 10.36 1.87
N VAL A 241 -1.29 9.46 2.17
CA VAL A 241 -0.58 8.69 1.13
C VAL A 241 -1.57 7.88 0.29
N PHE A 242 -2.45 7.10 0.92
CA PHE A 242 -3.44 6.30 0.18
C PHE A 242 -4.42 7.18 -0.60
N ALA A 243 -4.93 8.25 0.01
CA ALA A 243 -5.89 9.15 -0.61
C ALA A 243 -5.30 9.85 -1.84
N LEU A 244 -4.12 10.45 -1.73
CA LEU A 244 -3.49 11.21 -2.81
C LEU A 244 -2.99 10.29 -3.93
N ARG A 245 -2.33 9.16 -3.60
CA ARG A 245 -1.93 8.17 -4.61
C ARG A 245 -3.11 7.62 -5.40
N SER A 246 -4.27 7.43 -4.74
CA SER A 246 -5.49 6.97 -5.41
C SER A 246 -6.01 7.96 -6.44
N GLN A 247 -5.61 9.22 -6.36
CA GLN A 247 -5.99 10.29 -7.28
C GLN A 247 -4.88 10.69 -8.26
N GLY A 248 -3.73 10.00 -8.24
CA GLY A 248 -2.61 10.28 -9.13
C GLY A 248 -1.74 11.46 -8.67
N ILE A 249 -1.80 11.80 -7.38
CA ILE A 249 -0.96 12.83 -6.78
C ILE A 249 0.24 12.15 -6.11
N LEU A 250 1.46 12.57 -6.50
CA LEU A 250 2.71 12.15 -5.89
C LEU A 250 2.74 12.54 -4.42
N VAL A 251 3.07 11.60 -3.55
CA VAL A 251 3.11 11.85 -2.10
C VAL A 251 4.02 10.88 -1.38
N THR A 252 4.72 11.39 -0.35
CA THR A 252 5.51 10.59 0.59
C THR A 252 5.08 10.86 2.03
N ASN A 253 5.44 9.93 2.91
CA ASN A 253 5.47 10.18 4.35
C ASN A 253 6.83 10.75 4.73
N ASP A 254 6.80 11.81 5.54
CA ASP A 254 7.97 12.40 6.15
C ASP A 254 7.86 12.33 7.68
N MET A 255 8.99 12.31 8.36
CA MET A 255 9.03 12.22 9.82
C MET A 255 10.09 13.13 10.40
N VAL A 256 9.72 13.88 11.43
CA VAL A 256 10.65 14.44 12.41
C VAL A 256 10.80 13.43 13.52
N SER A 257 11.96 12.78 13.61
CA SER A 257 12.22 11.75 14.62
C SER A 257 12.29 12.30 16.03
N TYR A 258 12.83 13.52 16.16
CA TYR A 258 12.97 14.24 17.43
C TYR A 258 12.83 15.74 17.20
N TRP A 259 12.04 16.40 18.04
CA TRP A 259 12.03 17.85 18.11
C TRP A 259 13.29 18.36 18.80
N ALA A 260 13.86 19.47 18.32
CA ALA A 260 15.05 20.07 18.92
C ALA A 260 14.85 20.51 20.40
N THR A 261 13.61 20.78 20.79
CA THR A 261 13.24 21.37 22.08
C THR A 261 12.31 20.53 22.94
N SER A 262 11.87 19.36 22.45
CA SER A 262 10.93 18.50 23.17
C SER A 262 11.10 17.03 22.78
N THR A 263 10.62 16.14 23.63
CA THR A 263 10.49 14.71 23.31
C THR A 263 9.32 14.49 22.36
N GLY A 264 9.44 13.50 21.48
CA GLY A 264 8.40 13.08 20.55
C GLY A 264 8.83 13.20 19.09
N SER A 265 8.04 12.55 18.24
CA SER A 265 8.17 12.57 16.79
C SER A 265 6.92 13.17 16.17
N HIS A 266 7.01 13.53 14.90
CA HIS A 266 5.84 13.99 14.15
C HIS A 266 5.89 13.45 12.72
N PHE A 267 4.72 13.04 12.22
CA PHE A 267 4.54 12.58 10.85
C PHE A 267 3.72 13.60 10.06
N PHE A 268 4.13 13.82 8.83
CA PHE A 268 3.51 14.71 7.86
C PHE A 268 3.80 14.18 6.45
N ASN A 269 3.46 14.93 5.41
CA ASN A 269 3.62 14.49 4.04
C ASN A 269 4.38 15.52 3.19
N SER A 270 4.99 15.03 2.11
CA SER A 270 5.52 15.87 1.04
C SER A 270 4.90 15.50 -0.31
N THR A 271 4.77 16.50 -1.17
CA THR A 271 4.33 16.38 -2.56
C THR A 271 5.07 17.40 -3.43
N LEU A 272 4.71 17.47 -4.71
CA LEU A 272 5.19 18.52 -5.62
C LEU A 272 4.11 19.58 -5.85
N ASN A 273 4.48 20.85 -5.87
CA ASN A 273 3.59 21.93 -6.29
C ASN A 273 3.44 21.98 -7.84
N ASP A 274 2.68 22.93 -8.36
CA ASP A 274 2.44 23.06 -9.80
C ASP A 274 3.70 23.35 -10.64
N SER A 275 4.76 23.84 -10.00
CA SER A 275 6.09 24.04 -10.60
C SER A 275 7.04 22.86 -10.40
N LEU A 276 6.52 21.70 -9.94
CA LEU A 276 7.27 20.49 -9.62
C LEU A 276 8.35 20.69 -8.53
N GLN A 277 8.15 21.66 -7.64
CA GLN A 277 9.01 21.87 -6.48
C GLN A 277 8.45 21.15 -5.27
N PRO A 278 9.30 20.53 -4.43
CA PRO A 278 8.84 19.83 -3.22
C PRO A 278 8.19 20.82 -2.23
N ILE A 279 7.02 20.47 -1.75
CA ILE A 279 6.34 21.14 -0.64
C ILE A 279 5.97 20.14 0.44
N ARG A 280 6.20 20.52 1.68
CA ARG A 280 5.72 19.77 2.86
C ARG A 280 4.33 20.27 3.22
N PHE A 281 3.48 19.37 3.66
CA PHE A 281 2.17 19.73 4.17
C PHE A 281 1.77 18.84 5.35
N ASP A 282 1.04 19.43 6.30
CA ASP A 282 0.56 18.76 7.49
C ASP A 282 -0.94 19.03 7.63
N VAL A 283 -1.73 17.98 7.59
CA VAL A 283 -3.20 18.03 7.75
C VAL A 283 -3.68 17.61 9.15
N SER A 284 -2.77 17.26 10.03
CA SER A 284 -3.10 16.88 11.41
C SER A 284 -3.55 18.08 12.25
N SER A 285 -3.19 19.30 11.86
CA SER A 285 -3.60 20.54 12.52
C SER A 285 -4.93 21.10 11.95
N SER A 286 -5.49 22.09 12.63
CA SER A 286 -6.76 22.76 12.21
C SER A 286 -6.67 23.44 10.85
N THR A 287 -5.47 23.89 10.46
CA THR A 287 -5.17 24.49 9.16
C THR A 287 -4.07 23.68 8.50
N VAL A 288 -4.14 23.47 7.17
CA VAL A 288 -3.02 22.88 6.45
C VAL A 288 -1.83 23.82 6.55
N ARG A 289 -0.72 23.28 7.04
CA ARG A 289 0.54 24.03 7.10
C ARG A 289 1.39 23.60 5.92
N PHE A 290 1.86 24.58 5.17
CA PHE A 290 2.80 24.38 4.09
C PHE A 290 4.16 24.94 4.52
N THR A 291 5.21 24.13 4.32
CA THR A 291 6.59 24.59 4.53
C THR A 291 7.39 24.30 3.26
N THR A 292 8.04 25.31 2.74
CA THR A 292 9.05 25.15 1.68
C THR A 292 10.38 24.74 2.32
N PHE A 293 11.13 23.91 1.60
CA PHE A 293 12.54 23.72 1.95
C PHE A 293 13.29 25.01 1.62
N ALA A 294 13.87 25.65 2.62
CA ALA A 294 14.85 26.71 2.41
C ALA A 294 16.19 26.09 2.10
#